data_53a87c208f0dad288f1d0f961971f8a8
#
_entry.id   53a87c208f0dad288f1d0f961971f8a8
#
_cell.length_a   1.000
_cell.length_b   1.000
_cell.length_c   1.000
_cell.angle_alpha   90.00
_cell.angle_beta   90.00
_cell.angle_gamma   90.00
#
_symmetry.space_group_name_H-M   'P 1'
#
loop_
_entity.id
_entity.type
_entity.pdbx_description
1 polymer ?
#
loop_
_entity_poly.entity_id
_entity_poly.type
_entity_poly.pdbx_seq_one_letter_code
_entity_poly.pdbx_strand_id
1 'polypeptide(L)'
;DIKRVNREIPSPEKGKLDAYLQAFEELQVRHSRLTGMKGQIREHAPEYEDKFTSTVEEIRQEAHFDLTAAALIAGLTNCVTLRLDSLATLYSGLGLAKPNHAIGHNESQRTQEECRDIIRLHHSKLIANLARKLSEVPEGDGNMLDNTMIVYFSDAANKHHADCIEWPYVVVGGCSGRLKLPGRYVRYPQYGEPGCRTIGNWWTTLLNAFGNPVDHYGNEDLVLKQNGQSILGPLNELMA
;
A
#
# COMPACT_ATOMS: atom_id res chain seq x y z
N ASP A 1 31.42 -17.03 16.95
CA ASP A 1 32.57 -17.43 16.13
C ASP A 1 32.35 -17.33 14.60
N ILE A 2 31.54 -16.35 14.25
CA ILE A 2 31.14 -16.06 12.86
C ILE A 2 32.33 -15.64 12.00
N LYS A 3 33.32 -14.92 12.58
CA LYS A 3 34.55 -14.54 11.87
C LYS A 3 35.39 -15.72 11.43
N ARG A 4 35.33 -16.85 12.14
CA ARG A 4 35.99 -18.08 11.74
C ARG A 4 35.25 -18.74 10.58
N VAL A 5 33.93 -18.87 10.70
CA VAL A 5 33.08 -19.45 9.66
C VAL A 5 33.23 -18.67 8.34
N ASN A 6 33.26 -17.34 8.39
CA ASN A 6 33.42 -16.50 7.21
C ASN A 6 34.76 -16.69 6.46
N ARG A 7 35.82 -17.17 7.15
CA ARG A 7 37.09 -17.48 6.51
C ARG A 7 37.09 -18.83 5.78
N GLU A 8 36.27 -19.79 6.24
CA GLU A 8 36.23 -21.16 5.76
C GLU A 8 35.20 -21.44 4.69
N ILE A 9 34.24 -20.49 4.46
CA ILE A 9 33.16 -20.65 3.49
C ILE A 9 33.64 -20.25 2.08
N PRO A 10 33.22 -20.99 1.01
CA PRO A 10 33.47 -20.63 -0.38
C PRO A 10 32.88 -19.25 -0.75
N SER A 11 33.54 -18.55 -1.67
CA SER A 11 33.16 -17.16 -2.08
C SER A 11 31.71 -16.95 -2.42
N PRO A 12 31.00 -17.87 -3.11
CA PRO A 12 29.56 -17.68 -3.41
C PRO A 12 28.67 -17.67 -2.16
N GLU A 13 29.06 -18.37 -1.10
CA GLU A 13 28.30 -18.46 0.14
C GLU A 13 28.58 -17.30 1.11
N LYS A 14 29.70 -16.60 0.94
CA LYS A 14 30.04 -15.42 1.75
C LYS A 14 29.00 -14.34 1.67
N GLY A 15 28.53 -14.03 0.45
CA GLY A 15 27.50 -13.02 0.25
C GLY A 15 26.18 -13.34 0.98
N LYS A 16 25.81 -14.62 1.07
CA LYS A 16 24.63 -15.02 1.83
C LYS A 16 24.84 -14.87 3.34
N LEU A 17 26.03 -15.21 3.83
CA LEU A 17 26.36 -15.03 5.24
C LEU A 17 26.43 -13.56 5.62
N ASP A 18 27.03 -12.72 4.79
CA ASP A 18 27.12 -11.28 5.02
C ASP A 18 25.73 -10.64 5.04
N ALA A 19 24.85 -11.00 4.08
CA ALA A 19 23.45 -10.55 4.07
C ALA A 19 22.69 -11.02 5.34
N TYR A 20 22.92 -12.25 5.79
CA TYR A 20 22.31 -12.75 7.04
C TYR A 20 22.79 -11.96 8.27
N LEU A 21 24.10 -11.69 8.34
CA LEU A 21 24.68 -10.92 9.44
C LEU A 21 24.18 -9.48 9.46
N GLN A 22 24.11 -8.85 8.31
CA GLN A 22 23.53 -7.51 8.18
C GLN A 22 22.07 -7.49 8.64
N ALA A 23 21.25 -8.46 8.20
CA ALA A 23 19.87 -8.58 8.64
C ALA A 23 19.75 -8.78 10.16
N PHE A 24 20.66 -9.53 10.76
CA PHE A 24 20.69 -9.74 12.20
C PHE A 24 21.10 -8.47 12.97
N GLU A 25 22.09 -7.73 12.49
CA GLU A 25 22.48 -6.44 13.05
C GLU A 25 21.33 -5.41 12.96
N GLU A 26 20.66 -5.35 11.82
CA GLU A 26 19.47 -4.50 11.64
C GLU A 26 18.35 -4.87 12.63
N LEU A 27 18.12 -6.17 12.87
CA LEU A 27 17.16 -6.63 13.88
C LEU A 27 17.54 -6.21 15.30
N GLN A 28 18.82 -6.26 15.66
CA GLN A 28 19.29 -5.80 16.97
C GLN A 28 19.12 -4.31 17.15
N VAL A 29 19.47 -3.52 16.13
CA VAL A 29 19.27 -2.05 16.13
C VAL A 29 17.78 -1.73 16.29
N ARG A 30 16.93 -2.42 15.51
CA ARG A 30 15.47 -2.26 15.59
C ARG A 30 14.94 -2.64 16.98
N HIS A 31 15.39 -3.74 17.56
CA HIS A 31 14.98 -4.14 18.92
C HIS A 31 15.38 -3.11 19.97
N SER A 32 16.60 -2.58 19.91
CA SER A 32 17.09 -1.53 20.81
C SER A 32 16.24 -0.25 20.66
N ARG A 33 15.93 0.14 19.42
CA ARG A 33 15.06 1.28 19.12
C ARG A 33 13.66 1.09 19.72
N LEU A 34 13.03 -0.07 19.50
CA LEU A 34 11.70 -0.39 20.05
C LEU A 34 11.70 -0.33 21.58
N THR A 35 12.78 -0.81 22.22
CA THR A 35 12.91 -0.74 23.68
C THR A 35 12.97 0.70 24.17
N GLY A 36 13.69 1.58 23.47
CA GLY A 36 13.74 3.01 23.77
C GLY A 36 12.42 3.74 23.55
N MET A 37 11.56 3.22 22.66
CA MET A 37 10.26 3.82 22.30
C MET A 37 9.09 3.34 23.15
N LYS A 38 9.31 2.55 24.20
CA LYS A 38 8.24 1.96 25.04
C LYS A 38 7.22 3.00 25.55
N GLY A 39 7.66 4.21 25.88
CA GLY A 39 6.80 5.30 26.32
C GLY A 39 5.83 5.73 25.20
N GLN A 40 6.38 6.07 24.05
CA GLN A 40 5.61 6.49 22.87
C GLN A 40 4.64 5.39 22.39
N ILE A 41 5.09 4.12 22.40
CA ILE A 41 4.24 2.99 22.03
C ILE A 41 3.03 2.91 22.97
N ARG A 42 3.24 3.06 24.28
CA ARG A 42 2.12 3.02 25.27
C ARG A 42 1.17 4.19 25.11
N GLU A 43 1.67 5.37 24.78
CA GLU A 43 0.87 6.57 24.58
C GLU A 43 -0.05 6.48 23.37
N HIS A 44 0.43 5.87 22.28
CA HIS A 44 -0.29 5.81 21.01
C HIS A 44 -0.91 4.45 20.70
N ALA A 45 -0.56 3.39 21.44
CA ALA A 45 -1.14 2.07 21.20
C ALA A 45 -2.64 2.09 21.48
N PRO A 46 -3.47 1.58 20.56
CA PRO A 46 -4.88 1.39 20.85
C PRO A 46 -5.03 0.41 22.00
N GLU A 47 -6.05 0.62 22.84
CA GLU A 47 -6.40 -0.38 23.85
C GLU A 47 -6.76 -1.70 23.18
N TYR A 48 -6.30 -2.80 23.78
CA TYR A 48 -6.69 -4.12 23.29
C TYR A 48 -8.18 -4.33 23.54
N GLU A 49 -8.91 -4.56 22.48
CA GLU A 49 -10.32 -4.86 22.50
C GLU A 49 -10.60 -6.11 21.66
N ASP A 50 -11.73 -6.75 21.88
CA ASP A 50 -12.17 -7.92 21.11
C ASP A 50 -12.32 -7.65 19.60
N LYS A 51 -12.34 -6.37 19.20
CA LYS A 51 -12.38 -5.95 17.79
C LYS A 51 -11.24 -6.52 16.94
N PHE A 52 -10.05 -6.76 17.52
CA PHE A 52 -8.92 -7.35 16.79
C PHE A 52 -9.13 -8.79 16.38
N THR A 53 -9.98 -9.51 17.12
CA THR A 53 -10.33 -10.92 16.89
C THR A 53 -11.76 -11.09 16.39
N SER A 54 -12.45 -10.00 16.08
CA SER A 54 -13.84 -10.01 15.61
C SER A 54 -14.01 -10.88 14.36
N THR A 55 -15.09 -11.64 14.32
CA THR A 55 -15.50 -12.38 13.12
C THR A 55 -16.17 -11.47 12.08
N VAL A 56 -16.58 -10.26 12.49
CA VAL A 56 -17.12 -9.22 11.62
C VAL A 56 -15.96 -8.46 11.00
N GLU A 57 -15.84 -8.54 9.68
CA GLU A 57 -14.68 -8.01 8.93
C GLU A 57 -14.48 -6.52 9.16
N GLU A 58 -15.55 -5.74 9.11
CA GLU A 58 -15.53 -4.29 9.25
C GLU A 58 -14.95 -3.85 10.59
N ILE A 59 -15.33 -4.52 11.66
CA ILE A 59 -14.82 -4.24 13.02
C ILE A 59 -13.33 -4.55 13.10
N ARG A 60 -12.90 -5.66 12.50
CA ARG A 60 -11.49 -6.04 12.45
C ARG A 60 -10.66 -5.07 11.60
N GLN A 61 -11.21 -4.61 10.48
CA GLN A 61 -10.55 -3.60 9.63
C GLN A 61 -10.36 -2.27 10.38
N GLU A 62 -11.36 -1.78 11.11
CA GLU A 62 -11.21 -0.59 11.96
C GLU A 62 -10.05 -0.74 12.94
N ALA A 63 -9.95 -1.89 13.62
CA ALA A 63 -8.85 -2.18 14.53
C ALA A 63 -7.48 -2.16 13.84
N HIS A 64 -7.38 -2.71 12.63
CA HIS A 64 -6.13 -2.68 11.86
C HIS A 64 -5.75 -1.26 11.41
N PHE A 65 -6.72 -0.42 11.06
CA PHE A 65 -6.46 0.98 10.74
C PHE A 65 -6.03 1.78 11.97
N ASP A 66 -6.62 1.52 13.15
CA ASP A 66 -6.21 2.13 14.41
C ASP A 66 -4.77 1.74 14.77
N LEU A 67 -4.42 0.46 14.62
CA LEU A 67 -3.06 -0.03 14.83
C LEU A 67 -2.08 0.58 13.83
N THR A 68 -2.50 0.76 12.58
CA THR A 68 -1.69 1.41 11.53
C THR A 68 -1.41 2.86 11.90
N ALA A 69 -2.43 3.61 12.31
CA ALA A 69 -2.25 4.99 12.75
C ALA A 69 -1.27 5.06 13.93
N ALA A 70 -1.47 4.23 14.95
CA ALA A 70 -0.61 4.18 16.12
C ALA A 70 0.85 3.84 15.76
N ALA A 71 1.07 2.87 14.88
CA ALA A 71 2.41 2.45 14.45
C ALA A 71 3.15 3.56 13.68
N LEU A 72 2.45 4.27 12.80
CA LEU A 72 3.01 5.40 12.05
C LEU A 72 3.30 6.57 12.99
N ILE A 73 2.35 6.98 13.83
CA ILE A 73 2.48 8.12 14.75
C ILE A 73 3.60 7.87 15.77
N ALA A 74 3.71 6.66 16.30
CA ALA A 74 4.80 6.28 17.20
C ALA A 74 6.15 6.11 16.48
N GLY A 75 6.22 6.23 15.15
CA GLY A 75 7.45 6.06 14.38
C GLY A 75 7.98 4.63 14.39
N LEU A 76 7.14 3.62 14.63
CA LEU A 76 7.53 2.20 14.60
C LEU A 76 7.89 1.74 13.19
N THR A 77 7.25 2.32 12.20
CA THR A 77 7.48 2.04 10.79
C THR A 77 7.15 3.27 9.96
N ASN A 78 7.78 3.38 8.79
CA ASN A 78 7.46 4.40 7.79
C ASN A 78 6.64 3.81 6.62
N CYS A 79 6.37 2.52 6.64
CA CYS A 79 5.64 1.85 5.57
C CYS A 79 4.71 0.78 6.14
N VAL A 80 3.45 0.80 5.72
CA VAL A 80 2.44 -0.19 6.08
C VAL A 80 1.73 -0.65 4.82
N THR A 81 1.52 -1.95 4.73
CA THR A 81 0.66 -2.55 3.70
C THR A 81 -0.50 -3.28 4.37
N LEU A 82 -1.72 -2.89 4.02
CA LEU A 82 -2.93 -3.54 4.48
C LEU A 82 -3.65 -4.22 3.32
N ARG A 83 -4.01 -5.48 3.50
CA ARG A 83 -4.98 -6.13 2.64
C ARG A 83 -6.36 -5.93 3.24
N LEU A 84 -7.20 -5.14 2.57
CA LEU A 84 -8.55 -4.83 3.06
C LEU A 84 -9.51 -5.99 2.82
N ASP A 85 -9.42 -6.67 1.68
CA ASP A 85 -10.31 -7.78 1.40
C ASP A 85 -9.66 -8.92 0.59
N SER A 86 -10.46 -9.92 0.32
CA SER A 86 -10.14 -11.05 -0.54
C SER A 86 -11.43 -11.55 -1.19
N LEU A 87 -11.32 -12.51 -2.10
CA LEU A 87 -12.48 -13.16 -2.71
C LEU A 87 -13.42 -13.82 -1.69
N ALA A 88 -12.88 -14.28 -0.56
CA ALA A 88 -13.66 -14.92 0.52
C ALA A 88 -14.23 -13.93 1.54
N THR A 89 -13.87 -12.64 1.47
CA THR A 89 -14.32 -11.66 2.45
C THR A 89 -15.83 -11.45 2.37
N LEU A 90 -16.49 -11.52 3.53
CA LEU A 90 -17.92 -11.28 3.72
C LEU A 90 -18.11 -10.03 4.59
N TYR A 91 -18.78 -9.03 4.08
CA TYR A 91 -19.09 -7.78 4.77
C TYR A 91 -20.49 -7.84 5.41
N SER A 92 -20.64 -8.72 6.40
CA SER A 92 -21.94 -8.96 7.08
C SER A 92 -22.43 -7.75 7.85
N GLY A 93 -21.54 -6.96 8.46
CA GLY A 93 -21.88 -5.73 9.16
C GLY A 93 -22.37 -4.60 8.24
N LEU A 94 -22.07 -4.68 6.94
CA LEU A 94 -22.63 -3.79 5.92
C LEU A 94 -23.94 -4.31 5.30
N GLY A 95 -24.50 -5.39 5.85
CA GLY A 95 -25.72 -6.00 5.35
C GLY A 95 -25.54 -6.75 4.02
N LEU A 96 -24.32 -7.22 3.72
CA LEU A 96 -24.05 -8.07 2.57
C LEU A 96 -24.07 -9.53 3.02
N ALA A 97 -24.85 -10.36 2.33
CA ALA A 97 -25.05 -11.77 2.64
C ALA A 97 -24.14 -12.72 1.85
N LYS A 98 -23.36 -12.19 0.90
CA LYS A 98 -22.50 -12.98 0.02
C LYS A 98 -21.07 -12.45 0.05
N PRO A 99 -20.04 -13.32 -0.03
CA PRO A 99 -18.65 -12.91 -0.12
C PRO A 99 -18.34 -12.24 -1.48
N ASN A 100 -17.24 -11.50 -1.53
CA ASN A 100 -16.83 -10.75 -2.71
C ASN A 100 -16.82 -11.58 -3.99
N HIS A 101 -16.40 -12.84 -3.94
CA HIS A 101 -16.38 -13.72 -5.10
C HIS A 101 -17.79 -13.94 -5.67
N ALA A 102 -18.74 -14.29 -4.82
CA ALA A 102 -20.14 -14.50 -5.22
C ALA A 102 -20.79 -13.19 -5.70
N ILE A 103 -20.48 -12.05 -5.09
CA ILE A 103 -20.89 -10.74 -5.59
C ILE A 103 -20.34 -10.52 -7.01
N GLY A 104 -19.08 -10.85 -7.23
CA GLY A 104 -18.44 -10.78 -8.55
C GLY A 104 -19.13 -11.64 -9.63
N HIS A 105 -19.81 -12.70 -9.24
CA HIS A 105 -20.61 -13.58 -10.13
C HIS A 105 -22.11 -13.23 -10.17
N ASN A 106 -22.52 -12.08 -9.62
CA ASN A 106 -23.93 -11.67 -9.54
C ASN A 106 -24.83 -12.61 -8.73
N GLU A 107 -24.27 -13.31 -7.74
CA GLU A 107 -25.01 -14.22 -6.88
C GLU A 107 -25.64 -13.53 -5.65
N SER A 108 -25.60 -12.21 -5.60
CA SER A 108 -26.19 -11.39 -4.54
C SER A 108 -27.62 -10.96 -4.94
N GLN A 109 -28.44 -10.63 -3.92
CA GLN A 109 -29.75 -10.01 -4.15
C GLN A 109 -29.64 -8.56 -4.65
N ARG A 110 -28.54 -7.88 -4.32
CA ARG A 110 -28.20 -6.55 -4.83
C ARG A 110 -27.34 -6.70 -6.08
N THR A 111 -27.35 -5.68 -6.93
CA THR A 111 -26.45 -5.64 -8.08
C THR A 111 -24.98 -5.63 -7.62
N GLN A 112 -24.10 -6.07 -8.49
CA GLN A 112 -22.65 -6.05 -8.23
C GLN A 112 -22.15 -4.62 -7.93
N GLU A 113 -22.68 -3.63 -8.65
CA GLU A 113 -22.35 -2.22 -8.48
C GLU A 113 -22.76 -1.71 -7.09
N GLU A 114 -24.01 -1.93 -6.68
CA GLU A 114 -24.50 -1.54 -5.35
C GLU A 114 -23.67 -2.16 -4.22
N CYS A 115 -23.32 -3.45 -4.32
CA CYS A 115 -22.48 -4.10 -3.34
C CYS A 115 -21.08 -3.49 -3.27
N ARG A 116 -20.48 -3.21 -4.43
CA ARG A 116 -19.16 -2.58 -4.51
C ARG A 116 -19.14 -1.18 -3.96
N ASP A 117 -20.19 -0.39 -4.21
CA ASP A 117 -20.30 0.97 -3.68
C ASP A 117 -20.38 0.98 -2.15
N ILE A 118 -21.16 0.05 -1.57
CA ILE A 118 -21.23 -0.14 -0.12
C ILE A 118 -19.83 -0.45 0.45
N ILE A 119 -19.10 -1.39 -0.12
CA ILE A 119 -17.77 -1.82 0.32
C ILE A 119 -16.77 -0.66 0.17
N ARG A 120 -16.75 -0.01 -0.99
CA ARG A 120 -15.85 1.13 -1.27
C ARG A 120 -16.11 2.32 -0.38
N LEU A 121 -17.38 2.60 -0.05
CA LEU A 121 -17.74 3.64 0.91
C LEU A 121 -17.17 3.32 2.29
N HIS A 122 -17.25 2.07 2.74
CA HIS A 122 -16.64 1.64 4.00
C HIS A 122 -15.11 1.83 3.96
N HIS A 123 -14.42 1.32 2.94
CA HIS A 123 -12.98 1.51 2.79
C HIS A 123 -12.57 2.98 2.76
N SER A 124 -13.33 3.81 2.05
CA SER A 124 -13.09 5.26 1.98
C SER A 124 -13.22 5.94 3.34
N LYS A 125 -14.16 5.49 4.19
CA LYS A 125 -14.29 5.99 5.57
C LYS A 125 -13.09 5.60 6.44
N LEU A 126 -12.57 4.38 6.31
CA LEU A 126 -11.37 3.94 7.01
C LEU A 126 -10.16 4.78 6.61
N ILE A 127 -9.96 5.00 5.31
CA ILE A 127 -8.87 5.81 4.76
C ILE A 127 -9.00 7.26 5.22
N ALA A 128 -10.19 7.85 5.15
CA ALA A 128 -10.45 9.22 5.59
C ALA A 128 -10.17 9.39 7.09
N ASN A 129 -10.55 8.41 7.91
CA ASN A 129 -10.25 8.42 9.34
C ASN A 129 -8.75 8.33 9.63
N LEU A 130 -8.02 7.46 8.90
CA LEU A 130 -6.56 7.40 9.00
C LEU A 130 -5.93 8.75 8.60
N ALA A 131 -6.34 9.31 7.47
CA ALA A 131 -5.83 10.60 6.99
C ALA A 131 -6.09 11.71 8.02
N ARG A 132 -7.30 11.76 8.61
CA ARG A 132 -7.65 12.72 9.67
C ARG A 132 -6.71 12.55 10.88
N LYS A 133 -6.50 11.33 11.38
CA LYS A 133 -5.58 11.07 12.50
C LYS A 133 -4.17 11.55 12.21
N LEU A 134 -3.66 11.31 11.01
CA LEU A 134 -2.32 11.77 10.61
C LEU A 134 -2.25 13.29 10.45
N SER A 135 -3.33 13.93 10.00
CA SER A 135 -3.37 15.41 9.88
C SER A 135 -3.41 16.14 11.23
N GLU A 136 -3.79 15.46 12.30
CA GLU A 136 -3.80 16.02 13.66
C GLU A 136 -2.41 15.94 14.35
N VAL A 137 -1.45 15.26 13.75
CA VAL A 137 -0.09 15.08 14.29
C VAL A 137 0.86 16.10 13.67
N PRO A 138 1.41 17.06 14.44
CA PRO A 138 2.41 17.99 13.93
C PRO A 138 3.68 17.27 13.45
N GLU A 139 4.20 17.64 12.29
CA GLU A 139 5.45 17.12 11.75
C GLU A 139 6.13 18.17 10.86
N GLY A 140 7.35 18.59 11.24
CA GLY A 140 8.05 19.67 10.58
C GLY A 140 7.26 20.99 10.63
N ASP A 141 7.11 21.64 9.49
CA ASP A 141 6.35 22.89 9.35
C ASP A 141 4.84 22.66 9.07
N GLY A 142 4.40 21.41 9.05
CA GLY A 142 3.03 21.01 8.75
C GLY A 142 2.55 19.89 9.68
N ASN A 143 1.98 18.87 9.08
CA ASN A 143 1.48 17.70 9.80
C ASN A 143 1.93 16.39 9.12
N MET A 144 1.73 15.27 9.80
CA MET A 144 2.18 13.97 9.31
C MET A 144 1.52 13.57 7.98
N LEU A 145 0.29 14.00 7.70
CA LEU A 145 -0.38 13.71 6.43
C LEU A 145 0.29 14.42 5.24
N ASP A 146 0.87 15.60 5.46
CA ASP A 146 1.60 16.34 4.42
C ASP A 146 2.82 15.54 3.93
N ASN A 147 3.41 14.74 4.81
CA ASN A 147 4.57 13.89 4.53
C ASN A 147 4.20 12.43 4.21
N THR A 148 2.93 12.07 4.33
CA THR A 148 2.44 10.69 4.08
C THR A 148 1.83 10.58 2.69
N MET A 149 1.90 9.38 2.14
CA MET A 149 1.14 8.97 0.96
C MET A 149 0.35 7.70 1.28
N ILE A 150 -0.97 7.78 1.22
CA ILE A 150 -1.88 6.63 1.35
C ILE A 150 -2.33 6.28 -0.07
N VAL A 151 -2.06 5.05 -0.50
CA VAL A 151 -2.47 4.55 -1.82
C VAL A 151 -3.49 3.44 -1.64
N TYR A 152 -4.67 3.64 -2.22
CA TYR A 152 -5.71 2.63 -2.27
C TYR A 152 -5.92 2.16 -3.71
N PHE A 153 -5.79 0.86 -3.93
CA PHE A 153 -5.92 0.25 -5.25
C PHE A 153 -6.35 -1.22 -5.14
N SER A 154 -6.72 -1.81 -6.25
CA SER A 154 -7.03 -3.24 -6.37
C SER A 154 -5.84 -4.00 -6.96
N ASP A 155 -5.63 -5.24 -6.54
CA ASP A 155 -4.67 -6.17 -7.13
C ASP A 155 -5.17 -6.80 -8.44
N ALA A 156 -6.48 -6.67 -8.71
CA ALA A 156 -7.16 -7.25 -9.86
C ALA A 156 -7.73 -6.18 -10.83
N ALA A 157 -7.21 -4.96 -10.78
CA ALA A 157 -7.71 -3.83 -11.56
C ALA A 157 -9.20 -3.55 -11.30
N ASN A 158 -9.99 -3.27 -12.35
CA ASN A 158 -11.38 -2.83 -12.21
C ASN A 158 -12.41 -3.96 -12.30
N LYS A 159 -12.01 -5.17 -12.69
CA LYS A 159 -12.93 -6.29 -12.93
C LYS A 159 -12.65 -7.50 -12.06
N HIS A 160 -13.71 -8.28 -11.86
CA HIS A 160 -13.61 -9.62 -11.30
C HIS A 160 -12.98 -10.57 -12.34
N HIS A 161 -12.04 -11.42 -11.93
CA HIS A 161 -11.23 -12.24 -12.86
C HIS A 161 -10.51 -11.35 -13.90
N ALA A 162 -9.68 -10.50 -13.39
CA ALA A 162 -9.06 -9.37 -14.06
C ALA A 162 -8.53 -9.65 -15.46
N ASP A 163 -8.93 -8.82 -16.39
CA ASP A 163 -8.20 -8.59 -17.63
C ASP A 163 -7.04 -7.59 -17.44
N CYS A 164 -6.91 -6.99 -16.24
CA CYS A 164 -5.84 -6.08 -15.83
C CYS A 164 -5.67 -4.86 -16.74
N ILE A 165 -6.77 -4.39 -17.35
CA ILE A 165 -6.73 -3.31 -18.35
C ILE A 165 -6.81 -1.94 -17.70
N GLU A 166 -7.67 -1.76 -16.68
CA GLU A 166 -7.86 -0.48 -16.00
C GLU A 166 -7.50 -0.60 -14.51
N TRP A 167 -6.54 0.22 -14.06
CA TRP A 167 -6.06 0.26 -12.69
C TRP A 167 -6.43 1.58 -12.03
N PRO A 168 -7.53 1.64 -11.27
CA PRO A 168 -7.87 2.83 -10.51
C PRO A 168 -7.00 2.94 -9.26
N TYR A 169 -6.42 4.12 -9.05
CA TYR A 169 -5.69 4.47 -7.85
C TYR A 169 -6.35 5.66 -7.17
N VAL A 170 -6.52 5.59 -5.87
CA VAL A 170 -6.85 6.75 -5.03
C VAL A 170 -5.65 7.05 -4.16
N VAL A 171 -5.16 8.27 -4.23
CA VAL A 171 -3.98 8.69 -3.48
C VAL A 171 -4.35 9.86 -2.57
N VAL A 172 -4.03 9.74 -1.28
CA VAL A 172 -4.34 10.73 -0.25
C VAL A 172 -3.06 11.10 0.48
N GLY A 173 -2.87 12.38 0.76
CA GLY A 173 -1.72 12.93 1.47
C GLY A 173 -0.79 13.75 0.57
N GLY A 174 0.13 14.48 1.20
CA GLY A 174 1.00 15.45 0.52
C GLY A 174 2.28 14.86 -0.08
N CYS A 175 2.66 13.64 0.33
CA CYS A 175 3.88 12.97 -0.14
C CYS A 175 5.14 13.85 -0.06
N SER A 176 5.24 14.69 0.98
CA SER A 176 6.31 15.70 1.16
C SER A 176 6.52 16.61 -0.07
N GLY A 177 5.47 16.89 -0.82
CA GLY A 177 5.54 17.68 -2.07
C GLY A 177 6.25 16.99 -3.24
N ARG A 178 6.58 15.70 -3.15
CA ARG A 178 7.33 14.97 -4.19
C ARG A 178 6.50 14.64 -5.42
N LEU A 179 5.19 14.64 -5.26
CA LEU A 179 4.22 14.38 -6.33
C LEU A 179 3.15 15.48 -6.38
N LYS A 180 2.71 15.82 -7.57
CA LYS A 180 1.61 16.78 -7.82
C LYS A 180 0.26 16.08 -7.73
N LEU A 181 -0.14 15.66 -6.52
CA LEU A 181 -1.34 14.86 -6.29
C LEU A 181 -2.62 15.66 -5.97
N PRO A 182 -2.60 16.72 -5.14
CA PRO A 182 -3.82 17.29 -4.59
C PRO A 182 -4.83 17.78 -5.62
N GLY A 183 -6.09 17.36 -5.44
CA GLY A 183 -7.23 17.83 -6.23
C GLY A 183 -7.20 17.40 -7.70
N ARG A 184 -6.43 16.40 -8.09
CA ARG A 184 -6.30 15.97 -9.48
C ARG A 184 -7.06 14.68 -9.75
N TYR A 185 -7.73 14.65 -10.89
CA TYR A 185 -8.20 13.43 -11.54
C TYR A 185 -7.44 13.29 -12.86
N VAL A 186 -6.70 12.18 -13.00
CA VAL A 186 -5.90 11.90 -14.20
C VAL A 186 -6.40 10.59 -14.80
N ARG A 187 -6.77 10.64 -16.07
CA ARG A 187 -7.15 9.46 -16.84
C ARG A 187 -6.23 9.34 -18.04
N TYR A 188 -5.64 8.19 -18.21
CA TYR A 188 -4.85 7.84 -19.38
C TYR A 188 -5.73 7.19 -20.46
N PRO A 189 -5.32 7.26 -21.74
CA PRO A 189 -5.96 6.49 -22.81
C PRO A 189 -6.01 5.00 -22.48
N GLN A 190 -6.95 4.29 -23.09
CA GLN A 190 -7.10 2.86 -22.87
C GLN A 190 -5.86 2.09 -23.31
N TYR A 191 -5.72 0.88 -22.77
CA TYR A 191 -4.62 -0.01 -23.13
C TYR A 191 -4.54 -0.21 -24.66
N GLY A 192 -3.34 -0.02 -25.21
CA GLY A 192 -3.09 -0.10 -26.64
C GLY A 192 -3.31 1.19 -27.43
N GLU A 193 -3.98 2.19 -26.86
CA GLU A 193 -4.13 3.50 -27.49
C GLU A 193 -2.85 4.36 -27.33
N PRO A 194 -2.58 5.29 -28.27
CA PRO A 194 -1.46 6.20 -28.12
C PRO A 194 -1.55 7.02 -26.85
N GLY A 195 -0.48 7.00 -26.06
CA GLY A 195 -0.41 7.70 -24.79
C GLY A 195 -0.93 6.93 -23.60
N CYS A 196 -1.36 5.67 -23.76
CA CYS A 196 -1.69 4.81 -22.62
C CYS A 196 -0.49 4.66 -21.66
N ARG A 197 -0.76 4.30 -20.43
CA ARG A 197 0.25 4.08 -19.39
C ARG A 197 0.00 2.74 -18.73
N THR A 198 1.06 2.16 -18.18
CA THR A 198 1.01 0.90 -17.48
C THR A 198 1.18 1.09 -15.97
N ILE A 199 0.87 0.06 -15.20
CA ILE A 199 1.15 0.03 -13.76
C ILE A 199 2.66 0.18 -13.49
N GLY A 200 3.52 -0.28 -14.40
CA GLY A 200 4.97 -0.08 -14.33
C GLY A 200 5.36 1.40 -14.31
N ASN A 201 4.68 2.25 -15.09
CA ASN A 201 4.92 3.70 -15.06
C ASN A 201 4.57 4.30 -13.67
N TRP A 202 3.49 3.85 -13.04
CA TRP A 202 3.11 4.29 -11.69
C TRP A 202 4.20 3.94 -10.67
N TRP A 203 4.64 2.68 -10.63
CA TRP A 203 5.68 2.26 -9.69
C TRP A 203 7.03 2.92 -9.98
N THR A 204 7.37 3.13 -11.25
CA THR A 204 8.55 3.92 -11.65
C THR A 204 8.47 5.35 -11.10
N THR A 205 7.29 5.97 -11.20
CA THR A 205 7.05 7.32 -10.64
C THR A 205 7.31 7.37 -9.15
N LEU A 206 6.79 6.39 -8.39
CA LEU A 206 7.01 6.33 -6.95
C LEU A 206 8.48 6.14 -6.59
N LEU A 207 9.17 5.20 -7.23
CA LEU A 207 10.59 4.96 -6.99
C LEU A 207 11.41 6.22 -7.23
N ASN A 208 11.16 6.92 -8.34
CA ASN A 208 11.88 8.16 -8.66
C ASN A 208 11.54 9.27 -7.66
N ALA A 209 10.28 9.44 -7.28
CA ALA A 209 9.85 10.43 -6.29
C ALA A 209 10.46 10.19 -4.91
N PHE A 210 10.69 8.93 -4.53
CA PHE A 210 11.27 8.57 -3.24
C PHE A 210 12.80 8.40 -3.25
N GLY A 211 13.47 8.84 -4.31
CA GLY A 211 14.93 8.93 -4.36
C GLY A 211 15.65 7.63 -4.74
N ASN A 212 14.92 6.67 -5.31
CA ASN A 212 15.50 5.47 -5.92
C ASN A 212 15.20 5.47 -7.44
N PRO A 213 15.86 6.34 -8.21
CA PRO A 213 15.55 6.52 -9.63
C PRO A 213 15.88 5.26 -10.43
N VAL A 214 14.92 4.84 -11.23
CA VAL A 214 15.03 3.73 -12.18
C VAL A 214 14.43 4.17 -13.52
N ASP A 215 14.95 3.61 -14.60
CA ASP A 215 14.41 3.88 -15.94
C ASP A 215 13.01 3.29 -16.09
N HIS A 216 12.77 2.09 -15.53
CA HIS A 216 11.48 1.45 -15.49
C HIS A 216 11.44 0.39 -14.39
N TYR A 217 10.28 0.22 -13.76
CA TYR A 217 10.01 -0.83 -12.80
C TYR A 217 9.18 -1.96 -13.43
N GLY A 218 9.62 -3.19 -13.24
CA GLY A 218 8.98 -4.38 -13.78
C GLY A 218 9.42 -4.68 -15.23
N ASN A 219 8.71 -5.61 -15.83
CA ASN A 219 8.96 -5.98 -17.22
C ASN A 219 8.26 -5.02 -18.17
N GLU A 220 8.90 -4.73 -19.29
CA GLU A 220 8.27 -4.00 -20.38
C GLU A 220 7.10 -4.81 -20.95
N ASP A 221 5.99 -4.14 -21.26
CA ASP A 221 4.85 -4.78 -21.90
C ASP A 221 5.20 -5.17 -23.34
N LEU A 222 5.32 -6.47 -23.58
CA LEU A 222 5.76 -7.02 -24.85
C LEU A 222 4.76 -6.77 -25.98
N VAL A 223 3.46 -6.72 -25.68
CA VAL A 223 2.41 -6.47 -26.69
C VAL A 223 2.46 -5.03 -27.16
N LEU A 224 2.58 -4.08 -26.25
CA LEU A 224 2.73 -2.66 -26.57
C LEU A 224 4.03 -2.41 -27.34
N LYS A 225 5.12 -3.06 -26.93
CA LYS A 225 6.41 -2.97 -27.62
C LYS A 225 6.36 -3.50 -29.07
N GLN A 226 5.73 -4.66 -29.29
CA GLN A 226 5.53 -5.23 -30.62
C GLN A 226 4.69 -4.32 -31.51
N ASN A 227 3.78 -3.55 -30.95
CA ASN A 227 2.96 -2.56 -31.65
C ASN A 227 3.68 -1.20 -31.84
N GLY A 228 4.97 -1.13 -31.56
CA GLY A 228 5.78 0.10 -31.70
C GLY A 228 5.54 1.11 -30.59
N GLN A 229 4.92 0.71 -29.50
CA GLN A 229 4.67 1.56 -28.34
C GLN A 229 5.62 1.17 -27.21
N SER A 230 6.69 1.92 -27.00
CA SER A 230 7.53 1.79 -25.80
C SER A 230 7.00 2.73 -24.73
N ILE A 231 6.45 2.15 -23.64
CA ILE A 231 5.84 2.90 -22.54
C ILE A 231 6.66 2.69 -21.28
N LEU A 232 7.89 3.19 -21.32
CA LEU A 232 8.82 3.16 -20.20
C LEU A 232 8.82 4.48 -19.45
N GLY A 233 9.43 4.47 -18.26
CA GLY A 233 9.67 5.67 -17.48
C GLY A 233 8.52 6.07 -16.56
N PRO A 234 8.72 7.17 -15.79
CA PRO A 234 7.73 7.69 -14.84
C PRO A 234 6.61 8.46 -15.53
N LEU A 235 5.55 8.73 -14.79
CA LEU A 235 4.47 9.66 -15.12
C LEU A 235 4.96 11.08 -14.79
N ASN A 236 5.66 11.72 -15.73
CA ASN A 236 6.32 13.01 -15.51
C ASN A 236 5.37 14.12 -15.08
N GLU A 237 4.11 14.06 -15.51
CA GLU A 237 3.06 15.00 -15.13
C GLU A 237 2.65 14.92 -13.65
N LEU A 238 3.01 13.82 -12.98
CA LEU A 238 2.80 13.64 -11.54
C LEU A 238 4.04 13.98 -10.71
N MET A 239 5.22 14.10 -11.31
CA MET A 239 6.44 14.47 -10.61
C MET A 239 6.42 15.97 -10.25
N ALA A 240 6.95 16.31 -9.04
CA ALA A 240 7.04 17.70 -8.57
C ALA A 240 8.18 18.47 -9.25
#